data_c67f20c132e2ca03ae80f3191f1ac4f5
#
_entry.id   c67f20c132e2ca03ae80f3191f1ac4f5
#
_cell.length_a   1.000
_cell.length_b   1.000
_cell.length_c   1.000
_cell.angle_alpha   90.00
_cell.angle_beta   90.00
_cell.angle_gamma   90.00
#
_symmetry.space_group_name_H-M   'P 1'
#
loop_
_entity.id
_entity.type
_entity.pdbx_description
1 polymer ?
#
loop_
_entity_poly.entity_id
_entity_poly.type
_entity_poly.pdbx_seq_one_letter_code
_entity_poly.pdbx_strand_id
1 'polypeptide(L)'
;IFRDVKPDGTEGTLWRSDSKYGAVANAYSMGKVADNYLLADVDLTDYKSAKLEFVHQTGFNVGVDVKDVYFSVLVTDDYCDAPQETAWETLDVDFPVAPASGWTPESSSGTISLDVFAGRQIVLAFHYTSNADACYGWEIRDVKVVGVPAVTGIDDITGTSHEVVVHKVFDLTGRRVNPAKTKGVFIQNGRLYIK
;
A
#
# COMPACT_ATOMS: atom_id res chain seq x y z
N ILE A 1 8.42 3.37 3.73
CA ILE A 1 8.44 4.26 4.92
C ILE A 1 7.33 5.26 4.76
N PHE A 2 6.52 5.44 5.80
CA PHE A 2 5.47 6.46 5.81
C PHE A 2 6.02 7.82 6.25
N ARG A 3 5.50 8.90 5.64
CA ARG A 3 5.83 10.30 5.95
C ARG A 3 4.55 11.06 6.27
N ASP A 4 4.47 11.72 7.43
CA ASP A 4 3.38 12.66 7.75
C ASP A 4 3.75 14.04 7.20
N VAL A 5 2.93 14.59 6.33
CA VAL A 5 3.15 15.91 5.73
C VAL A 5 1.89 16.76 5.77
N LYS A 6 2.09 18.08 5.82
CA LYS A 6 1.04 19.08 5.68
C LYS A 6 0.71 19.35 4.20
N PRO A 7 -0.38 20.08 3.90
CA PRO A 7 -0.76 20.40 2.53
C PRO A 7 0.34 21.05 1.68
N ASP A 8 1.20 21.85 2.30
CA ASP A 8 2.32 22.55 1.65
C ASP A 8 3.59 21.66 1.51
N GLY A 9 3.52 20.41 1.88
CA GLY A 9 4.64 19.46 1.83
C GLY A 9 5.58 19.50 3.03
N THR A 10 5.41 20.43 3.96
CA THR A 10 6.22 20.46 5.18
C THR A 10 5.88 19.30 6.13
N GLU A 11 6.83 18.97 7.01
CA GLU A 11 6.67 17.88 7.97
C GLU A 11 5.45 18.07 8.87
N GLY A 12 4.62 17.02 8.95
CA GLY A 12 3.46 16.92 9.83
C GLY A 12 3.82 16.33 11.19
N THR A 13 2.90 16.43 12.12
CA THR A 13 3.02 15.86 13.47
C THR A 13 1.73 15.24 13.98
N LEU A 14 0.76 15.04 13.08
CA LEU A 14 -0.55 14.49 13.42
C LEU A 14 -0.51 12.97 13.56
N TRP A 15 0.04 12.30 12.56
CA TRP A 15 0.09 10.85 12.49
C TRP A 15 1.13 10.31 13.48
N ARG A 16 0.70 9.44 14.38
CA ARG A 16 1.54 8.82 15.39
C ARG A 16 1.62 7.33 15.14
N SER A 17 2.79 6.75 15.36
CA SER A 17 2.96 5.28 15.36
C SER A 17 2.57 4.70 16.71
N ASP A 18 1.72 3.70 16.71
CA ASP A 18 1.35 2.92 17.87
C ASP A 18 1.59 1.43 17.60
N SER A 19 2.17 0.72 18.57
CA SER A 19 2.52 -0.70 18.40
C SER A 19 1.31 -1.63 18.28
N LYS A 20 0.16 -1.21 18.78
CA LYS A 20 -1.09 -1.98 18.76
C LYS A 20 -2.02 -1.53 17.64
N TYR A 21 -2.11 -0.21 17.41
CA TYR A 21 -3.11 0.38 16.54
C TYR A 21 -2.55 0.84 15.18
N GLY A 22 -1.22 0.75 14.99
CA GLY A 22 -0.57 1.14 13.74
C GLY A 22 -0.36 2.65 13.63
N ALA A 23 -0.76 3.26 12.53
CA ALA A 23 -0.76 4.70 12.34
C ALA A 23 -2.06 5.29 12.86
N VAL A 24 -1.97 6.26 13.75
CA VAL A 24 -3.11 6.87 14.44
C VAL A 24 -3.15 8.36 14.18
N ALA A 25 -4.25 8.86 13.59
CA ALA A 25 -4.57 10.27 13.47
C ALA A 25 -5.75 10.63 14.37
N ASN A 26 -5.57 11.62 15.22
CA ASN A 26 -6.64 12.19 16.03
C ASN A 26 -6.21 13.59 16.51
N ALA A 27 -6.79 14.63 15.94
CA ALA A 27 -6.43 16.01 16.25
C ALA A 27 -7.07 16.58 17.53
N TYR A 28 -7.88 15.81 18.24
CA TYR A 28 -8.63 16.31 19.43
C TYR A 28 -7.73 16.96 20.47
N SER A 29 -6.60 16.35 20.78
CA SER A 29 -5.62 16.89 21.75
C SER A 29 -4.62 17.88 21.13
N MET A 30 -4.72 18.13 19.82
CA MET A 30 -3.77 18.94 19.04
C MET A 30 -4.39 20.23 18.49
N GLY A 31 -5.41 20.78 19.16
CA GLY A 31 -6.10 21.99 18.74
C GLY A 31 -7.29 21.77 17.82
N LYS A 32 -7.64 20.52 17.52
CA LYS A 32 -8.82 20.07 16.76
C LYS A 32 -8.82 20.41 15.25
N VAL A 33 -7.97 21.28 14.78
CA VAL A 33 -7.88 21.62 13.36
C VAL A 33 -6.62 20.97 12.81
N ALA A 34 -6.79 20.09 11.83
CA ALA A 34 -5.69 19.44 11.16
C ALA A 34 -6.03 19.18 9.68
N ASP A 35 -5.01 19.18 8.87
CA ASP A 35 -5.02 18.75 7.47
C ASP A 35 -3.66 18.12 7.20
N ASN A 36 -3.62 16.79 7.15
CA ASN A 36 -2.37 16.04 7.06
C ASN A 36 -2.50 14.81 6.17
N TYR A 37 -1.43 14.49 5.48
CA TYR A 37 -1.31 13.36 4.57
C TYR A 37 -0.25 12.39 5.11
N LEU A 38 -0.62 11.14 5.31
CA LEU A 38 0.34 10.07 5.57
C LEU A 38 0.71 9.43 4.24
N LEU A 39 1.90 9.76 3.74
CA LEU A 39 2.37 9.37 2.41
C LEU A 39 3.20 8.09 2.44
N ALA A 40 3.06 7.27 1.41
CA ALA A 40 3.91 6.12 1.15
C ALA A 40 4.29 6.03 -0.33
N ASP A 41 5.59 5.98 -0.61
CA ASP A 41 6.11 5.75 -1.97
C ASP A 41 6.02 4.25 -2.29
N VAL A 42 5.49 3.91 -3.45
CA VAL A 42 5.33 2.53 -3.93
C VAL A 42 5.86 2.40 -5.34
N ASP A 43 6.77 1.45 -5.56
CA ASP A 43 7.32 1.16 -6.87
C ASP A 43 6.60 -0.04 -7.49
N LEU A 44 5.84 0.22 -8.56
CA LEU A 44 5.11 -0.77 -9.34
C LEU A 44 5.72 -0.96 -10.74
N THR A 45 6.93 -0.46 -11.02
CA THR A 45 7.54 -0.47 -12.35
C THR A 45 7.69 -1.88 -12.93
N ASP A 46 7.94 -2.86 -12.09
CA ASP A 46 8.11 -4.26 -12.51
C ASP A 46 6.84 -5.12 -12.38
N TYR A 47 5.68 -4.48 -12.15
CA TYR A 47 4.42 -5.18 -11.93
C TYR A 47 3.42 -4.90 -13.04
N LYS A 48 2.65 -5.92 -13.45
CA LYS A 48 1.57 -5.83 -14.44
C LYS A 48 0.20 -5.59 -13.80
N SER A 49 0.07 -5.83 -12.52
CA SER A 49 -1.12 -5.54 -11.71
C SER A 49 -0.71 -5.39 -10.26
N ALA A 50 -1.47 -4.61 -9.50
CA ALA A 50 -1.28 -4.45 -8.07
C ALA A 50 -2.59 -4.14 -7.35
N LYS A 51 -2.62 -4.41 -6.06
CA LYS A 51 -3.74 -4.11 -5.18
C LYS A 51 -3.27 -3.62 -3.81
N LEU A 52 -4.06 -2.73 -3.22
CA LEU A 52 -3.90 -2.24 -1.87
C LEU A 52 -4.91 -2.93 -0.95
N GLU A 53 -4.48 -3.32 0.23
CA GLU A 53 -5.31 -3.82 1.32
C GLU A 53 -4.79 -3.26 2.64
N PHE A 54 -5.67 -2.93 3.56
CA PHE A 54 -5.31 -2.51 4.92
C PHE A 54 -6.46 -2.79 5.89
N VAL A 55 -6.17 -2.70 7.19
CA VAL A 55 -7.16 -2.75 8.25
C VAL A 55 -7.26 -1.36 8.88
N HIS A 56 -8.46 -0.89 9.13
CA HIS A 56 -8.69 0.40 9.75
C HIS A 56 -9.88 0.39 10.71
N GLN A 57 -9.95 1.42 11.52
CA GLN A 57 -11.12 1.76 12.33
C GLN A 57 -11.22 3.28 12.46
N THR A 58 -12.46 3.75 12.63
CA THR A 58 -12.75 5.16 12.87
C THR A 58 -13.21 5.35 14.30
N GLY A 59 -13.07 6.56 14.82
CA GLY A 59 -13.47 6.85 16.19
C GLY A 59 -14.22 8.16 16.31
N PHE A 60 -15.20 8.15 17.22
CA PHE A 60 -15.98 9.34 17.62
C PHE A 60 -16.87 9.94 16.54
N ASN A 61 -17.03 9.30 15.38
CA ASN A 61 -17.83 9.74 14.25
C ASN A 61 -19.28 9.22 14.31
N VAL A 62 -19.93 9.32 15.47
CA VAL A 62 -21.26 8.79 15.71
C VAL A 62 -22.28 9.38 14.74
N GLY A 63 -22.84 8.52 13.88
CA GLY A 63 -23.83 8.90 12.86
C GLY A 63 -23.27 9.77 11.74
N VAL A 64 -21.93 9.93 11.64
CA VAL A 64 -21.28 10.73 10.62
C VAL A 64 -20.48 9.84 9.68
N ASP A 65 -20.78 9.94 8.39
CA ASP A 65 -19.93 9.40 7.34
C ASP A 65 -18.73 10.35 7.15
N VAL A 66 -17.54 9.80 7.30
CA VAL A 66 -16.28 10.57 7.23
C VAL A 66 -15.64 10.54 5.84
N LYS A 67 -16.17 9.69 4.95
CA LYS A 67 -15.62 9.46 3.60
C LYS A 67 -15.57 10.76 2.79
N ASP A 68 -14.42 11.02 2.20
CA ASP A 68 -14.14 12.14 1.29
C ASP A 68 -14.45 13.55 1.86
N VAL A 69 -14.88 13.62 3.12
CA VAL A 69 -15.11 14.85 3.86
C VAL A 69 -14.00 15.07 4.89
N TYR A 70 -13.66 14.03 5.62
CA TYR A 70 -12.64 14.06 6.67
C TYR A 70 -11.51 13.09 6.41
N PHE A 71 -11.79 11.94 5.81
CA PHE A 71 -10.81 10.90 5.50
C PHE A 71 -10.92 10.48 4.04
N SER A 72 -9.77 10.41 3.38
CA SER A 72 -9.67 9.93 2.00
C SER A 72 -8.44 9.06 1.83
N VAL A 73 -8.52 8.07 0.95
CA VAL A 73 -7.38 7.30 0.48
C VAL A 73 -7.10 7.72 -0.95
N LEU A 74 -5.92 8.24 -1.20
CA LEU A 74 -5.56 8.92 -2.43
C LEU A 74 -4.35 8.24 -3.07
N VAL A 75 -4.23 8.37 -4.39
CA VAL A 75 -3.09 7.87 -5.16
C VAL A 75 -2.73 8.83 -6.29
N THR A 76 -1.46 8.92 -6.61
CA THR A 76 -0.96 9.66 -7.78
C THR A 76 0.32 9.01 -8.31
N ASP A 77 0.60 9.18 -9.59
CA ASP A 77 1.90 8.87 -10.21
C ASP A 77 2.70 10.14 -10.56
N ASP A 78 2.19 11.32 -10.17
CA ASP A 78 2.80 12.63 -10.42
C ASP A 78 2.76 13.50 -9.14
N TYR A 79 3.49 13.06 -8.11
CA TYR A 79 3.57 13.79 -6.84
C TYR A 79 4.55 14.97 -6.94
N CYS A 80 4.09 16.19 -6.63
CA CYS A 80 4.85 17.43 -6.78
C CYS A 80 5.43 18.00 -5.46
N ASP A 81 5.64 17.16 -4.44
CA ASP A 81 6.15 17.52 -3.10
C ASP A 81 5.25 18.45 -2.27
N ALA A 82 4.08 18.82 -2.79
CA ALA A 82 3.04 19.60 -2.10
C ALA A 82 1.69 18.93 -2.29
N PRO A 83 1.15 18.21 -1.27
CA PRO A 83 -0.12 17.50 -1.41
C PRO A 83 -1.28 18.33 -1.94
N GLN A 84 -1.38 19.60 -1.54
CA GLN A 84 -2.46 20.52 -1.99
C GLN A 84 -2.38 20.88 -3.48
N GLU A 85 -1.19 20.76 -4.10
CA GLU A 85 -0.95 21.07 -5.52
C GLU A 85 -0.92 19.81 -6.39
N THR A 86 -0.87 18.65 -5.75
CA THR A 86 -0.83 17.35 -6.42
C THR A 86 -2.20 16.96 -6.95
N ALA A 87 -2.24 16.47 -8.19
CA ALA A 87 -3.44 15.85 -8.75
C ALA A 87 -3.61 14.44 -8.18
N TRP A 88 -4.59 14.26 -7.32
CA TRP A 88 -4.90 12.98 -6.70
C TRP A 88 -6.07 12.28 -7.36
N GLU A 89 -5.98 10.95 -7.47
CA GLU A 89 -7.13 10.09 -7.69
C GLU A 89 -7.59 9.54 -6.34
N THR A 90 -8.91 9.61 -6.07
CA THR A 90 -9.50 9.05 -4.85
C THR A 90 -9.77 7.57 -5.04
N LEU A 91 -9.27 6.75 -4.12
CA LEU A 91 -9.57 5.33 -4.05
C LEU A 91 -10.86 5.10 -3.27
N ASP A 92 -11.74 4.26 -3.80
CA ASP A 92 -13.03 3.95 -3.18
C ASP A 92 -12.84 3.03 -1.97
N VAL A 93 -13.03 3.60 -0.77
CA VAL A 93 -12.89 2.90 0.51
C VAL A 93 -14.12 3.19 1.37
N ASP A 94 -14.69 2.16 1.95
CA ASP A 94 -15.78 2.30 2.91
C ASP A 94 -15.23 2.56 4.31
N PHE A 95 -15.74 3.59 4.97
CA PHE A 95 -15.38 3.92 6.34
C PHE A 95 -16.49 3.51 7.31
N PRO A 96 -16.17 2.78 8.38
CA PRO A 96 -17.17 2.40 9.36
C PRO A 96 -17.67 3.62 10.13
N VAL A 97 -18.97 3.61 10.44
CA VAL A 97 -19.62 4.65 11.25
C VAL A 97 -19.78 4.15 12.68
N ALA A 98 -19.29 4.91 13.65
CA ALA A 98 -19.36 4.53 15.05
C ALA A 98 -20.85 4.48 15.53
N PRO A 99 -21.30 3.37 16.11
CA PRO A 99 -22.68 3.23 16.59
C PRO A 99 -22.94 4.02 17.90
N ALA A 100 -21.88 4.32 18.62
CA ALA A 100 -21.87 5.05 19.89
C ALA A 100 -20.56 5.80 20.07
N SER A 101 -20.37 6.51 21.19
CA SER A 101 -19.08 7.13 21.51
C SER A 101 -17.96 6.09 21.56
N GLY A 102 -16.79 6.44 21.01
CA GLY A 102 -15.61 5.59 20.97
C GLY A 102 -15.24 5.16 19.55
N TRP A 103 -14.49 4.06 19.46
CA TRP A 103 -13.99 3.51 18.23
C TRP A 103 -14.90 2.42 17.65
N THR A 104 -14.97 2.32 16.34
CA THR A 104 -15.62 1.20 15.66
C THR A 104 -14.80 -0.09 15.86
N PRO A 105 -15.38 -1.27 15.64
CA PRO A 105 -14.59 -2.46 15.40
C PRO A 105 -13.65 -2.25 14.19
N GLU A 106 -12.51 -2.94 14.21
CA GLU A 106 -11.63 -2.99 13.05
C GLU A 106 -12.35 -3.58 11.84
N SER A 107 -12.14 -2.99 10.68
CA SER A 107 -12.67 -3.45 9.40
C SER A 107 -11.57 -3.50 8.34
N SER A 108 -11.75 -4.40 7.38
CA SER A 108 -10.88 -4.46 6.19
C SER A 108 -11.30 -3.38 5.20
N SER A 109 -10.33 -2.74 4.55
CA SER A 109 -10.57 -1.88 3.39
C SER A 109 -11.13 -2.63 2.18
N GLY A 110 -11.16 -3.98 2.25
CA GLY A 110 -11.33 -4.78 1.05
C GLY A 110 -10.08 -4.75 0.15
N THR A 111 -10.24 -5.27 -1.06
CA THR A 111 -9.19 -5.25 -2.09
C THR A 111 -9.42 -4.07 -3.03
N ILE A 112 -8.48 -3.14 -3.05
CA ILE A 112 -8.53 -1.93 -3.87
C ILE A 112 -7.55 -2.12 -5.03
N SER A 113 -8.04 -2.06 -6.28
CA SER A 113 -7.19 -2.22 -7.46
C SER A 113 -6.29 -1.00 -7.67
N LEU A 114 -5.02 -1.28 -7.96
CA LEU A 114 -4.03 -0.32 -8.41
C LEU A 114 -3.54 -0.65 -9.84
N ASP A 115 -4.29 -1.46 -10.57
CA ASP A 115 -3.88 -1.98 -11.89
C ASP A 115 -3.62 -0.87 -12.92
N VAL A 116 -4.36 0.24 -12.83
CA VAL A 116 -4.17 1.41 -13.72
C VAL A 116 -2.82 2.09 -13.52
N PHE A 117 -2.16 1.84 -12.39
CA PHE A 117 -0.83 2.36 -12.05
C PHE A 117 0.29 1.33 -12.27
N ALA A 118 -0.03 0.14 -12.75
CA ALA A 118 1.00 -0.87 -13.05
C ALA A 118 2.06 -0.32 -14.01
N GLY A 119 3.32 -0.66 -13.78
CA GLY A 119 4.45 -0.14 -14.54
C GLY A 119 4.91 1.26 -14.15
N ARG A 120 4.41 1.83 -13.06
CA ARG A 120 4.74 3.21 -12.60
C ARG A 120 5.23 3.23 -11.16
N GLN A 121 5.89 4.31 -10.78
CA GLN A 121 6.07 4.69 -9.39
C GLN A 121 4.88 5.53 -8.97
N ILE A 122 4.34 5.29 -7.78
CA ILE A 122 3.18 6.01 -7.25
C ILE A 122 3.42 6.47 -5.83
N VAL A 123 2.63 7.46 -5.42
CA VAL A 123 2.50 7.85 -4.01
C VAL A 123 1.07 7.54 -3.56
N LEU A 124 0.95 6.77 -2.49
CA LEU A 124 -0.30 6.58 -1.77
C LEU A 124 -0.39 7.60 -0.64
N ALA A 125 -1.57 8.14 -0.38
CA ALA A 125 -1.82 9.05 0.73
C ALA A 125 -3.07 8.63 1.51
N PHE A 126 -2.95 8.61 2.84
CA PHE A 126 -4.08 8.59 3.75
C PHE A 126 -4.27 10.02 4.25
N HIS A 127 -5.28 10.69 3.74
CA HIS A 127 -5.55 12.10 4.00
C HIS A 127 -6.55 12.24 5.13
N TYR A 128 -6.18 13.00 6.14
CA TYR A 128 -6.98 13.31 7.32
C TYR A 128 -7.22 14.80 7.41
N THR A 129 -8.49 15.18 7.55
CA THR A 129 -8.88 16.56 7.88
C THR A 129 -9.76 16.61 9.12
N SER A 130 -9.75 17.72 9.81
CA SER A 130 -10.63 18.02 10.95
C SER A 130 -10.81 19.51 11.15
N ASN A 131 -11.84 19.86 11.92
CA ASN A 131 -12.11 21.22 12.31
C ASN A 131 -12.54 21.30 13.78
N ALA A 132 -12.83 22.50 14.28
CA ALA A 132 -13.14 22.71 15.69
C ALA A 132 -14.34 21.90 16.20
N ASP A 133 -15.31 21.62 15.32
CA ASP A 133 -16.57 20.95 15.64
C ASP A 133 -16.54 19.45 15.30
N ALA A 134 -15.71 19.06 14.33
CA ALA A 134 -15.58 17.70 13.84
C ALA A 134 -14.12 17.22 13.89
N CYS A 135 -13.82 16.41 14.90
CA CYS A 135 -12.48 15.91 15.17
C CYS A 135 -12.56 14.41 15.48
N TYR A 136 -12.55 13.62 14.41
CA TYR A 136 -12.72 12.17 14.47
C TYR A 136 -11.34 11.48 14.55
N GLY A 137 -11.33 10.22 14.98
CA GLY A 137 -10.12 9.42 15.00
C GLY A 137 -10.05 8.49 13.80
N TRP A 138 -8.84 8.22 13.31
CA TRP A 138 -8.57 7.22 12.28
C TRP A 138 -7.33 6.42 12.65
N GLU A 139 -7.46 5.11 12.67
CA GLU A 139 -6.38 4.16 12.89
C GLU A 139 -6.24 3.26 11.67
N ILE A 140 -4.99 3.04 11.24
CA ILE A 140 -4.66 2.27 10.03
C ILE A 140 -3.50 1.33 10.35
N ARG A 141 -3.66 0.05 10.02
CA ARG A 141 -2.61 -0.96 10.19
C ARG A 141 -2.62 -1.99 9.08
N ASP A 142 -1.61 -2.83 9.06
CA ASP A 142 -1.47 -3.94 8.11
C ASP A 142 -1.59 -3.49 6.64
N VAL A 143 -1.08 -2.28 6.33
CA VAL A 143 -1.09 -1.77 4.95
C VAL A 143 -0.20 -2.64 4.08
N LYS A 144 -0.79 -3.18 3.01
CA LYS A 144 -0.11 -4.08 2.07
C LYS A 144 -0.40 -3.65 0.64
N VAL A 145 0.65 -3.54 -0.17
CA VAL A 145 0.54 -3.50 -1.62
C VAL A 145 1.07 -4.83 -2.16
N VAL A 146 0.22 -5.56 -2.86
CA VAL A 146 0.55 -6.87 -3.43
C VAL A 146 0.44 -6.77 -4.93
N GLY A 147 1.53 -7.07 -5.64
CA GLY A 147 1.59 -7.00 -7.09
C GLY A 147 1.85 -8.36 -7.74
N VAL A 148 1.41 -8.50 -8.98
CA VAL A 148 1.80 -9.60 -9.87
C VAL A 148 2.91 -9.07 -10.78
N PRO A 149 4.13 -9.63 -10.73
CA PRO A 149 5.23 -9.16 -11.56
C PRO A 149 4.90 -9.19 -13.04
N ALA A 150 5.37 -8.20 -13.80
CA ALA A 150 5.43 -8.27 -15.23
C ALA A 150 6.44 -9.36 -15.60
N VAL A 151 6.05 -10.24 -16.51
CA VAL A 151 6.95 -11.32 -16.95
C VAL A 151 8.06 -10.71 -17.78
N THR A 152 9.23 -10.51 -17.18
CA THR A 152 10.45 -10.09 -17.87
C THR A 152 11.25 -11.33 -18.27
N GLY A 153 10.77 -12.06 -19.27
CA GLY A 153 11.47 -13.24 -19.76
C GLY A 153 10.80 -13.77 -21.01
N ILE A 154 11.60 -14.17 -21.98
CA ILE A 154 11.16 -14.89 -23.17
C ILE A 154 10.51 -16.19 -22.69
N ASP A 155 9.21 -16.18 -22.47
CA ASP A 155 8.43 -17.40 -22.35
C ASP A 155 8.31 -17.99 -23.76
N ASP A 156 8.83 -19.19 -23.86
CA ASP A 156 8.84 -20.05 -25.02
C ASP A 156 7.51 -20.00 -25.77
N ILE A 157 7.57 -19.54 -27.04
CA ILE A 157 6.44 -19.61 -27.96
C ILE A 157 6.25 -21.07 -28.36
N THR A 158 5.58 -21.83 -27.52
CA THR A 158 4.97 -23.09 -27.95
C THR A 158 3.67 -23.30 -27.22
N GLY A 159 2.56 -22.95 -27.91
CA GLY A 159 1.24 -23.37 -27.49
C GLY A 159 1.14 -24.88 -27.46
N THR A 160 0.96 -25.41 -26.27
CA THR A 160 0.13 -26.58 -25.96
C THR A 160 0.10 -26.73 -24.42
N SER A 161 -1.08 -26.82 -23.88
CA SER A 161 -1.38 -27.03 -22.46
C SER A 161 -0.81 -28.37 -21.98
N HIS A 162 0.37 -28.31 -21.37
CA HIS A 162 0.85 -29.26 -20.42
C HIS A 162 1.65 -28.50 -19.36
N GLU A 163 1.24 -28.64 -18.12
CA GLU A 163 1.93 -28.10 -16.94
C GLU A 163 3.31 -28.79 -16.83
N VAL A 164 4.29 -28.24 -17.55
CA VAL A 164 5.69 -28.63 -17.38
C VAL A 164 6.30 -27.65 -16.39
N VAL A 165 6.40 -28.06 -15.14
CA VAL A 165 7.23 -27.38 -14.15
C VAL A 165 8.69 -27.52 -14.59
N VAL A 166 9.15 -26.61 -15.44
CA VAL A 166 10.55 -26.55 -15.88
C VAL A 166 11.37 -25.93 -14.74
N HIS A 167 11.92 -26.76 -13.90
CA HIS A 167 12.90 -26.36 -12.91
C HIS A 167 14.18 -25.86 -13.60
N LYS A 168 14.27 -24.56 -13.84
CA LYS A 168 15.51 -23.94 -14.37
C LYS A 168 16.58 -23.98 -13.27
N VAL A 169 17.71 -24.61 -13.54
CA VAL A 169 18.84 -24.72 -12.64
C VAL A 169 20.00 -23.92 -13.20
N PHE A 170 20.62 -23.09 -12.36
CA PHE A 170 21.73 -22.22 -12.75
C PHE A 170 22.94 -22.50 -11.85
N ASP A 171 24.16 -22.41 -12.39
CA ASP A 171 25.39 -22.36 -11.59
C ASP A 171 25.57 -20.98 -10.94
N LEU A 172 26.58 -20.85 -10.10
CA LEU A 172 26.86 -19.58 -9.40
C LEU A 172 27.29 -18.43 -10.32
N THR A 173 27.57 -18.72 -11.59
CA THR A 173 27.89 -17.70 -12.60
C THR A 173 26.65 -17.26 -13.40
N GLY A 174 25.46 -17.81 -13.05
CA GLY A 174 24.18 -17.50 -13.73
C GLY A 174 23.98 -18.30 -15.02
N ARG A 175 24.83 -19.28 -15.35
CA ARG A 175 24.70 -20.10 -16.53
C ARG A 175 23.74 -21.28 -16.24
N ARG A 176 22.80 -21.51 -17.15
CA ARG A 176 21.86 -22.64 -17.06
C ARG A 176 22.62 -23.99 -17.15
N VAL A 177 22.36 -24.87 -16.21
CA VAL A 177 23.00 -26.19 -16.13
C VAL A 177 21.99 -27.33 -16.02
N ASN A 178 22.40 -28.51 -16.46
CA ASN A 178 21.60 -29.73 -16.29
C ASN A 178 22.00 -30.41 -14.96
N PRO A 179 21.12 -30.43 -13.94
CA PRO A 179 21.45 -30.96 -12.61
C PRO A 179 21.76 -32.47 -12.62
N ALA A 180 21.33 -33.18 -13.65
CA ALA A 180 21.65 -34.62 -13.78
C ALA A 180 23.10 -34.86 -14.24
N LYS A 181 23.74 -33.87 -14.88
CA LYS A 181 25.09 -34.01 -15.46
C LYS A 181 26.14 -33.10 -14.81
N THR A 182 25.74 -32.23 -13.88
CA THR A 182 26.63 -31.24 -13.28
C THR A 182 26.83 -31.55 -11.79
N LYS A 183 28.09 -31.59 -11.36
CA LYS A 183 28.46 -31.65 -9.92
C LYS A 183 28.86 -30.24 -9.47
N GLY A 184 28.55 -29.87 -8.24
CA GLY A 184 28.91 -28.58 -7.65
C GLY A 184 27.73 -27.87 -7.02
N VAL A 185 27.84 -26.54 -6.93
CA VAL A 185 26.82 -25.68 -6.33
C VAL A 185 25.96 -25.05 -7.41
N PHE A 186 24.64 -25.14 -7.28
CA PHE A 186 23.70 -24.53 -8.22
C PHE A 186 22.45 -24.00 -7.53
N ILE A 187 21.75 -23.12 -8.21
CA ILE A 187 20.52 -22.46 -7.75
C ILE A 187 19.32 -23.02 -8.53
N GLN A 188 18.31 -23.49 -7.80
CA GLN A 188 17.04 -23.96 -8.34
C GLN A 188 15.91 -23.34 -7.53
N ASN A 189 14.96 -22.65 -8.17
CA ASN A 189 13.83 -21.97 -7.52
C ASN A 189 14.27 -21.06 -6.38
N GLY A 190 15.37 -20.29 -6.57
CA GLY A 190 15.91 -19.38 -5.56
C GLY A 190 16.61 -20.05 -4.38
N ARG A 191 16.76 -21.38 -4.39
CA ARG A 191 17.46 -22.14 -3.32
C ARG A 191 18.78 -22.70 -3.81
N LEU A 192 19.77 -22.71 -2.91
CA LEU A 192 21.10 -23.25 -3.18
C LEU A 192 21.11 -24.77 -2.95
N TYR A 193 21.67 -25.52 -3.89
CA TYR A 193 21.88 -26.96 -3.81
C TYR A 193 23.34 -27.31 -4.05
N ILE A 194 23.80 -28.39 -3.39
CA ILE A 194 25.14 -28.97 -3.55
C ILE A 194 24.96 -30.42 -3.98
N LYS A 195 25.67 -30.84 -5.05
CA LYS A 195 25.64 -32.20 -5.54
C LYS A 195 27.06 -32.72 -5.84
#